data_429101dfe089aec3142ddf2d7257b856
#
_entry.id   429101dfe089aec3142ddf2d7257b856
#
_cell.length_a   1.000
_cell.length_b   1.000
_cell.length_c   1.000
_cell.angle_alpha   90.00
_cell.angle_beta   90.00
_cell.angle_gamma   90.00
#
_symmetry.space_group_name_H-M   'P 1'
#
loop_
_entity.id
_entity.type
_entity.pdbx_description
1 polymer ?
#
loop_
_entity_poly.entity_id
_entity_poly.type
_entity_poly.pdbx_seq_one_letter_code
_entity_poly.pdbx_strand_id
1 'polypeptide(L)'
;GIAIKAEEKGFDGGILTVIMGFDANGAETGIWVDASTQTKGIGSNVSTDDFLAQFNGMDGTKNIVMNQDYDAYSGATISSTALFAAINDCVNCYNELA
;
A
#
# COMPACT_ATOMS: atom_id res chain seq x y z
N GLY A 1 16.10 10.02 -3.31
CA GLY A 1 14.99 9.09 -3.09
C GLY A 1 14.59 8.32 -4.35
N ILE A 2 13.83 7.27 -4.15
CA ILE A 2 13.29 6.47 -5.25
C ILE A 2 11.79 6.26 -5.04
N ALA A 3 11.09 5.97 -6.14
CA ALA A 3 9.69 5.59 -6.11
C ALA A 3 9.56 4.21 -6.76
N ILE A 4 8.75 3.34 -6.15
CA ILE A 4 8.54 1.97 -6.60
C ILE A 4 7.06 1.75 -6.80
N LYS A 5 6.71 1.11 -7.93
CA LYS A 5 5.34 0.78 -8.27
C LYS A 5 5.13 -0.73 -8.13
N ALA A 6 4.03 -1.10 -7.49
CA ALA A 6 3.61 -2.51 -7.37
C ALA A 6 2.12 -2.63 -7.68
N GLU A 7 1.72 -3.79 -8.16
CA GLU A 7 0.34 -4.10 -8.51
C GLU A 7 -0.06 -5.43 -7.88
N GLU A 8 -1.28 -5.48 -7.33
CA GLU A 8 -1.86 -6.70 -6.76
C GLU A 8 -3.33 -6.80 -7.15
N LYS A 9 -3.84 -8.02 -7.25
CA LYS A 9 -5.26 -8.25 -7.51
C LYS A 9 -6.05 -8.09 -6.22
N GLY A 10 -7.04 -7.21 -6.26
CA GLY A 10 -7.99 -7.02 -5.17
C GLY A 10 -9.31 -7.71 -5.44
N PHE A 11 -10.40 -7.08 -4.98
CA PHE A 11 -11.74 -7.63 -5.12
C PHE A 11 -12.14 -7.80 -6.59
N ASP A 12 -12.75 -8.95 -6.91
CA ASP A 12 -13.27 -9.28 -8.25
C ASP A 12 -12.19 -9.23 -9.34
N GLY A 13 -10.94 -9.48 -9.00
CA GLY A 13 -9.83 -9.51 -9.94
C GLY A 13 -9.36 -8.14 -10.41
N GLY A 14 -9.92 -7.06 -9.88
CA GLY A 14 -9.48 -5.70 -10.21
C GLY A 14 -8.06 -5.44 -9.71
N ILE A 15 -7.23 -4.80 -10.54
CA ILE A 15 -5.84 -4.51 -10.19
C ILE A 15 -5.78 -3.24 -9.34
N LEU A 16 -5.15 -3.37 -8.18
CA LEU A 16 -4.83 -2.26 -7.29
C LEU A 16 -3.36 -1.91 -7.46
N THR A 17 -3.07 -0.63 -7.69
CA THR A 17 -1.71 -0.16 -7.95
C THR A 17 -1.24 0.73 -6.81
N VAL A 18 -0.02 0.52 -6.35
CA VAL A 18 0.63 1.35 -5.33
C VAL A 18 1.92 1.91 -5.89
N ILE A 19 2.14 3.22 -5.67
CA ILE A 19 3.43 3.85 -5.89
C ILE A 19 3.89 4.36 -4.53
N MET A 20 5.07 3.92 -4.09
CA MET A 20 5.60 4.23 -2.78
C MET A 20 6.97 4.88 -2.93
N GLY A 21 7.14 6.05 -2.31
CA GLY A 21 8.42 6.77 -2.30
C GLY A 21 9.23 6.43 -1.07
N PHE A 22 10.55 6.39 -1.23
CA PHE A 22 11.51 6.10 -0.18
C PHE A 22 12.62 7.14 -0.19
N ASP A 23 13.05 7.58 1.00
CA ASP A 23 14.23 8.45 1.11
C ASP A 23 15.52 7.61 1.18
N ALA A 24 16.65 8.28 1.36
CA ALA A 24 17.97 7.61 1.39
C ALA A 24 18.13 6.66 2.58
N ASN A 25 17.30 6.81 3.62
CA ASN A 25 17.33 5.95 4.81
C ASN A 25 16.27 4.85 4.76
N GLY A 26 15.50 4.78 3.68
CA GLY A 26 14.43 3.80 3.53
C GLY A 26 13.12 4.17 4.21
N ALA A 27 12.99 5.40 4.70
CA ALA A 27 11.72 5.86 5.25
C ALA A 27 10.74 6.20 4.13
N GLU A 28 9.46 5.90 4.35
CA GLU A 28 8.39 6.21 3.40
C GLU A 28 8.22 7.74 3.30
N THR A 29 8.21 8.25 2.07
CA THR A 29 8.03 9.69 1.81
C THR A 29 6.67 10.02 1.19
N GLY A 30 5.95 9.01 0.71
CA GLY A 30 4.62 9.16 0.15
C GLY A 30 4.10 7.85 -0.41
N ILE A 31 2.80 7.62 -0.30
CA ILE A 31 2.12 6.46 -0.89
C ILE A 31 0.98 6.99 -1.74
N TRP A 32 0.94 6.57 -3.00
CA TRP A 32 -0.16 6.83 -3.91
C TRP A 32 -0.79 5.51 -4.30
N VAL A 33 -2.12 5.44 -4.25
CA VAL A 33 -2.87 4.21 -4.52
C VAL A 33 -3.93 4.47 -5.57
N ASP A 34 -3.96 3.64 -6.61
CA ASP A 34 -5.05 3.58 -7.56
C ASP A 34 -5.91 2.36 -7.26
N ALA A 35 -7.07 2.60 -6.68
CA ALA A 35 -8.06 1.58 -6.36
C ALA A 35 -9.32 1.75 -7.21
N SER A 36 -9.21 2.40 -8.38
CA SER A 36 -10.35 2.71 -9.26
C SER A 36 -11.07 1.47 -9.79
N THR A 37 -10.38 0.32 -9.83
CA THR A 37 -10.96 -0.96 -10.25
C THR A 37 -11.68 -1.70 -9.12
N GLN A 38 -11.57 -1.22 -7.88
CA GLN A 38 -12.25 -1.81 -6.72
C GLN A 38 -13.68 -1.28 -6.62
N THR A 39 -14.52 -1.97 -5.86
CA THR A 39 -15.92 -1.56 -5.67
C THR A 39 -16.00 -0.15 -5.10
N LYS A 40 -16.65 0.75 -5.82
CA LYS A 40 -16.79 2.15 -5.44
C LYS A 40 -17.51 2.28 -4.09
N GLY A 41 -16.93 3.08 -3.19
CA GLY A 41 -17.49 3.30 -1.86
C GLY A 41 -17.20 2.18 -0.86
N ILE A 42 -16.55 1.09 -1.31
CA ILE A 42 -16.12 -0.02 -0.44
C ILE A 42 -14.62 -0.22 -0.62
N GLY A 43 -14.21 -0.95 -1.67
CA GLY A 43 -12.80 -1.23 -1.92
C GLY A 43 -11.99 0.00 -2.30
N SER A 44 -12.59 0.97 -2.98
CA SER A 44 -11.91 2.22 -3.35
C SER A 44 -11.52 3.07 -2.13
N ASN A 45 -12.09 2.83 -0.96
CA ASN A 45 -11.77 3.57 0.26
C ASN A 45 -10.32 3.35 0.72
N VAL A 46 -9.66 2.29 0.27
CA VAL A 46 -8.25 2.05 0.61
C VAL A 46 -7.30 3.05 -0.09
N SER A 47 -7.81 3.87 -1.01
CA SER A 47 -7.02 4.92 -1.67
C SER A 47 -7.25 6.31 -1.07
N THR A 48 -8.08 6.46 -0.05
CA THR A 48 -8.36 7.77 0.55
C THR A 48 -7.19 8.27 1.40
N ASP A 49 -7.02 9.58 1.43
CA ASP A 49 -5.95 10.21 2.22
C ASP A 49 -6.08 9.87 3.71
N ASP A 50 -7.30 9.86 4.24
CA ASP A 50 -7.54 9.53 5.65
C ASP A 50 -7.07 8.11 5.99
N PHE A 51 -7.36 7.15 5.13
CA PHE A 51 -6.93 5.77 5.36
C PHE A 51 -5.41 5.64 5.21
N LEU A 52 -4.84 6.26 4.19
CA LEU A 52 -3.41 6.16 3.89
C LEU A 52 -2.54 6.93 4.89
N ALA A 53 -3.12 7.88 5.63
CA ALA A 53 -2.38 8.67 6.62
C ALA A 53 -1.73 7.80 7.70
N GLN A 54 -2.27 6.62 7.98
CA GLN A 54 -1.68 5.72 8.96
C GLN A 54 -0.26 5.26 8.57
N PHE A 55 0.06 5.28 7.28
CA PHE A 55 1.38 4.84 6.79
C PHE A 55 2.42 5.97 6.77
N ASN A 56 2.04 7.20 7.09
CA ASN A 56 2.96 8.33 7.03
C ASN A 56 4.18 8.09 7.94
N GLY A 57 5.38 8.20 7.35
CA GLY A 57 6.63 8.02 8.08
C GLY A 57 6.96 6.58 8.44
N MET A 58 6.30 5.58 7.85
CA MET A 58 6.60 4.19 8.13
C MET A 58 8.04 3.84 7.72
N ASP A 59 8.60 2.82 8.38
CA ASP A 59 9.89 2.25 7.99
C ASP A 59 9.71 1.41 6.73
N GLY A 60 10.14 1.94 5.59
CA GLY A 60 10.01 1.28 4.29
C GLY A 60 10.97 0.11 4.08
N THR A 61 11.78 -0.23 5.07
CA THR A 61 12.70 -1.37 4.98
C THR A 61 12.13 -2.66 5.60
N LYS A 62 10.96 -2.57 6.25
CA LYS A 62 10.33 -3.69 6.95
C LYS A 62 8.96 -3.99 6.37
N ASN A 63 8.68 -5.27 6.16
CA ASN A 63 7.34 -5.71 5.79
C ASN A 63 6.36 -5.39 6.90
N ILE A 64 5.10 -5.16 6.51
CA ILE A 64 4.03 -4.84 7.45
C ILE A 64 3.01 -5.99 7.47
N VAL A 65 2.32 -6.13 8.61
CA VAL A 65 1.29 -7.14 8.81
C VAL A 65 -0.04 -6.44 9.08
N MET A 66 -1.03 -6.76 8.26
CA MET A 66 -2.37 -6.17 8.37
C MET A 66 -3.00 -6.49 9.73
N ASN A 67 -3.58 -5.47 10.35
CA ASN A 67 -4.22 -5.52 11.66
C ASN A 67 -3.27 -5.82 12.83
N GLN A 68 -1.96 -5.83 12.57
CA GLN A 68 -0.93 -5.88 13.62
C GLN A 68 -0.12 -4.58 13.62
N ASP A 69 0.46 -4.22 12.48
CA ASP A 69 1.26 -3.01 12.34
C ASP A 69 0.40 -1.82 11.90
N TYR A 70 -0.53 -2.05 11.00
CA TYR A 70 -1.45 -1.05 10.46
C TYR A 70 -2.81 -1.70 10.22
N ASP A 71 -3.85 -0.88 10.17
CA ASP A 71 -5.23 -1.36 10.08
C ASP A 71 -5.71 -1.52 8.66
N ALA A 72 -6.48 -2.61 8.41
CA ALA A 72 -7.28 -2.74 7.21
C ALA A 72 -8.44 -1.75 7.24
N TYR A 73 -8.94 -1.35 6.06
CA TYR A 73 -10.17 -0.57 5.99
C TYR A 73 -11.35 -1.48 6.32
N SER A 74 -12.12 -1.10 7.34
CA SER A 74 -13.27 -1.89 7.79
C SER A 74 -14.29 -2.06 6.65
N GLY A 75 -14.70 -3.30 6.37
CA GLY A 75 -15.62 -3.61 5.28
C GLY A 75 -14.96 -3.78 3.91
N ALA A 76 -13.64 -3.58 3.79
CA ALA A 76 -12.91 -3.72 2.54
C ALA A 76 -11.66 -4.60 2.74
N THR A 77 -11.84 -5.77 3.35
CA THR A 77 -10.71 -6.66 3.71
C THR A 77 -9.94 -7.15 2.50
N ILE A 78 -10.63 -7.51 1.40
CA ILE A 78 -9.97 -8.05 0.21
C ILE A 78 -9.10 -6.97 -0.45
N SER A 79 -9.63 -5.76 -0.62
CA SER A 79 -8.86 -4.64 -1.18
C SER A 79 -7.73 -4.21 -0.23
N SER A 80 -7.96 -4.24 1.08
CA SER A 80 -6.92 -3.95 2.07
C SER A 80 -5.80 -4.97 2.02
N THR A 81 -6.14 -6.26 1.89
CA THR A 81 -5.13 -7.31 1.73
C THR A 81 -4.27 -7.08 0.50
N ALA A 82 -4.88 -6.71 -0.62
CA ALA A 82 -4.15 -6.38 -1.85
C ALA A 82 -3.24 -5.16 -1.65
N LEU A 83 -3.72 -4.14 -0.96
CA LEU A 83 -2.93 -2.94 -0.66
C LEU A 83 -1.70 -3.29 0.18
N PHE A 84 -1.88 -4.06 1.25
CA PHE A 84 -0.77 -4.44 2.12
C PHE A 84 0.25 -5.32 1.37
N ALA A 85 -0.23 -6.23 0.51
CA ALA A 85 0.65 -7.04 -0.34
C ALA A 85 1.46 -6.15 -1.29
N ALA A 86 0.83 -5.15 -1.91
CA ALA A 86 1.50 -4.23 -2.82
C ALA A 86 2.53 -3.37 -2.08
N ILE A 87 2.22 -2.90 -0.88
CA ILE A 87 3.17 -2.16 -0.04
C ILE A 87 4.38 -3.04 0.27
N ASN A 88 4.15 -4.29 0.66
CA ASN A 88 5.24 -5.23 0.95
C ASN A 88 6.06 -5.54 -0.30
N ASP A 89 5.45 -5.60 -1.48
CA ASP A 89 6.18 -5.74 -2.74
C ASP A 89 7.12 -4.56 -2.96
N CYS A 90 6.66 -3.34 -2.68
CA CYS A 90 7.51 -2.14 -2.76
C CYS A 90 8.67 -2.21 -1.76
N VAL A 91 8.39 -2.60 -0.53
CA VAL A 91 9.41 -2.74 0.52
C VAL A 91 10.46 -3.77 0.11
N ASN A 92 10.03 -4.92 -0.39
CA ASN A 92 10.95 -5.98 -0.82
C ASN A 92 11.81 -5.53 -2.00
N CYS A 93 11.21 -4.82 -2.95
CA CYS A 93 11.93 -4.27 -4.10
C CYS A 93 12.97 -3.24 -3.63
N TYR A 94 12.60 -2.36 -2.72
CA TYR A 94 13.55 -1.38 -2.17
C TYR A 94 14.74 -2.07 -1.50
N ASN A 95 14.49 -3.10 -0.71
CA ASN A 95 15.55 -3.83 -0.01
C ASN A 95 16.50 -4.54 -0.98
N GLU A 96 16.01 -4.98 -2.15
CA GLU A 96 16.87 -5.55 -3.19
C GLU A 96 17.73 -4.52 -3.88
N LEU A 97 17.26 -3.27 -3.97
CA LEU A 97 18.00 -2.16 -4.60
C LEU A 97 19.00 -1.53 -3.66
N ALA A 98 18.78 -1.62 -2.36
CA ALA A 98 19.57 -0.96 -1.35
C ALA A 98 20.91 -1.65 -1.05
#